data_442642dd528d546c56e4fce90f43bfd9
#
_entry.id   442642dd528d546c56e4fce90f43bfd9
#
_cell.length_a   1.000
_cell.length_b   1.000
_cell.length_c   1.000
_cell.angle_alpha   90.00
_cell.angle_beta   90.00
_cell.angle_gamma   90.00
#
_symmetry.space_group_name_H-M   'P 1'
#
loop_
_entity.id
_entity.type
_entity.pdbx_description
1 polymer ?
#
loop_
_entity_poly.entity_id
_entity_poly.type
_entity_poly.pdbx_seq_one_letter_code
_entity_poly.pdbx_strand_id
1 'polypeptide(L)'
;MKKFKKILALALSLAMVLGMSVTTFAENGKREKTDSAEIKITGIESFTDKEGNTAFPTVTLYRIAKGDYDANDFKGFIWAEGVNPEVTDGATVIDIADVAKKLVATPSEIAPFTDDNGIVEEGDITADGTFTAKVNAGAYIAVITGGGDAIYNPILLTATYGADNNDLNGGSVDTSDAYNSLFGSTAVTKISKPNIDKEITSPTTPDGEKKTASVGDVLTYKITPTMPSYPTGAANKTAFIEDNMSEGLTFDYDSLTIKIGTTEIKMVKAAEADKPDTFTYNSKVIANATKVLNGFRLVFLYDTLADETTGVVPAMTVEYTATLNGKAVVGGEGNKNDAKLVYTTNPNKGSSYEDPTNPPPTDPEYKEKDIEKSDKNTVYTYQLAFKKVDAEGEKALANAVFEIYAKGTAHTDTDPGSVEGEAIDTVTTDENGYAVSTKVAAGTYYIKEKTAPTGYSLNQNVYEIRADWATATTTATMQKESYTTEADGNGPQVGWLFNDTFYALGAENIPADAEAAYLVKSSVKIDTVTTTNKGGEGTALLNVNIPNTKLSSLPSTGGIGTTIFTIGGCAIMILAAALYFASRRKTAK
;
A
#
# COMPACT_ATOMS: atom_id res chain seq x y z
N MET A 1 30.54 36.32 -7.86
CA MET A 1 30.88 35.91 -6.50
C MET A 1 29.70 35.31 -5.73
N LYS A 2 28.90 34.45 -6.36
CA LYS A 2 27.78 33.74 -5.69
C LYS A 2 27.72 32.23 -6.01
N LYS A 3 28.75 31.68 -6.67
CA LYS A 3 28.81 30.24 -7.03
C LYS A 3 29.71 29.38 -6.13
N PHE A 4 30.36 29.99 -5.12
CA PHE A 4 31.38 29.29 -4.29
C PHE A 4 30.89 28.80 -2.92
N LYS A 5 29.60 28.90 -2.57
CA LYS A 5 29.11 28.50 -1.25
C LYS A 5 28.29 27.20 -1.22
N LYS A 6 28.25 26.43 -2.31
CA LYS A 6 27.31 25.32 -2.42
C LYS A 6 27.90 23.93 -2.61
N ILE A 7 29.22 23.78 -2.51
CA ILE A 7 29.90 22.48 -2.62
C ILE A 7 30.51 22.11 -1.26
N LEU A 8 29.69 22.13 -0.22
CA LEU A 8 30.11 21.70 1.11
C LEU A 8 29.30 20.49 1.58
N ALA A 9 28.97 19.60 0.67
CA ALA A 9 28.45 18.29 1.00
C ALA A 9 29.08 17.28 0.04
N LEU A 10 30.18 16.67 0.48
CA LEU A 10 30.80 15.47 -0.12
C LEU A 10 31.71 15.64 -1.35
N ALA A 11 32.30 16.76 -1.62
CA ALA A 11 33.49 16.79 -2.49
C ALA A 11 34.72 16.92 -1.59
N LEU A 12 35.33 15.79 -1.27
CA LEU A 12 36.58 15.76 -0.54
C LEU A 12 37.75 15.86 -1.49
N SER A 13 38.48 16.94 -1.43
CA SER A 13 39.71 17.13 -2.21
C SER A 13 40.86 16.35 -1.57
N LEU A 14 41.35 15.32 -2.24
CA LEU A 14 42.57 14.61 -1.90
C LEU A 14 43.81 15.35 -2.47
N ALA A 15 43.69 16.62 -2.79
CA ALA A 15 44.75 17.44 -3.37
C ALA A 15 46.04 17.50 -2.53
N MET A 16 46.03 16.94 -1.33
CA MET A 16 47.11 17.13 -0.38
C MET A 16 48.04 15.97 -0.15
N VAL A 17 47.69 14.79 -0.63
CA VAL A 17 48.60 13.65 -0.44
C VAL A 17 49.79 13.69 -1.40
N LEU A 18 49.67 14.39 -2.51
CA LEU A 18 50.71 14.39 -3.56
C LEU A 18 51.54 15.68 -3.66
N GLY A 19 51.21 16.74 -2.92
CA GLY A 19 51.84 18.06 -3.09
C GLY A 19 52.67 18.56 -1.92
N MET A 20 52.80 17.82 -0.83
CA MET A 20 53.65 18.25 0.29
C MET A 20 55.09 17.98 -0.02
N SER A 21 55.81 19.03 -0.41
CA SER A 21 57.26 19.08 -0.42
C SER A 21 57.74 18.72 1.01
N VAL A 22 58.59 17.71 1.08
CA VAL A 22 59.27 17.27 2.27
C VAL A 22 59.97 18.45 2.92
N THR A 23 59.36 19.04 3.96
CA THR A 23 60.14 19.89 4.88
C THR A 23 61.02 18.95 5.70
N THR A 24 62.30 19.27 5.80
CA THR A 24 63.31 18.56 6.53
C THR A 24 62.84 18.18 7.92
N PHE A 25 62.67 16.89 8.15
CA PHE A 25 62.29 16.34 9.46
C PHE A 25 63.57 16.15 10.31
N ALA A 26 63.43 16.47 11.57
CA ALA A 26 64.51 16.26 12.56
C ALA A 26 64.78 14.77 12.78
N GLU A 27 65.99 14.44 12.97
CA GLU A 27 66.65 13.13 13.08
C GLU A 27 66.20 12.37 14.34
N ASN A 28 65.01 11.79 14.39
CA ASN A 28 64.58 10.89 15.47
C ASN A 28 63.73 9.75 14.92
N GLY A 29 64.40 8.64 14.55
CA GLY A 29 63.75 7.40 14.14
C GLY A 29 63.46 7.37 12.63
N LYS A 30 63.51 6.20 12.02
CA LYS A 30 63.11 5.99 10.59
C LYS A 30 61.61 5.72 10.54
N ARG A 31 60.95 6.29 9.57
CA ARG A 31 59.58 5.94 9.21
C ARG A 31 59.64 4.76 8.25
N GLU A 32 59.20 3.60 8.74
CA GLU A 32 59.40 2.35 8.03
C GLU A 32 58.12 1.90 7.30
N LYS A 33 58.30 1.19 6.20
CA LYS A 33 57.20 0.62 5.42
C LYS A 33 56.33 -0.34 6.25
N THR A 34 56.88 -0.94 7.30
CA THR A 34 56.22 -1.88 8.18
C THR A 34 55.43 -1.20 9.32
N ASP A 35 55.57 0.13 9.46
CA ASP A 35 54.79 0.87 10.46
C ASP A 35 53.29 0.73 10.18
N SER A 36 52.51 0.51 11.23
CA SER A 36 51.07 0.35 11.15
C SER A 36 50.32 1.21 12.16
N ALA A 37 49.15 1.66 11.80
CA ALA A 37 48.24 2.40 12.67
C ALA A 37 46.87 1.74 12.69
N GLU A 38 46.14 1.96 13.77
CA GLU A 38 44.76 1.53 13.87
C GLU A 38 43.85 2.58 13.23
N ILE A 39 42.98 2.12 12.32
CA ILE A 39 41.82 2.89 11.83
C ILE A 39 40.55 2.37 12.49
N LYS A 40 39.55 3.28 12.66
CA LYS A 40 38.35 2.98 13.41
C LYS A 40 37.12 3.53 12.71
N ILE A 41 36.08 2.70 12.58
CA ILE A 41 34.75 3.12 12.10
C ILE A 41 33.75 2.78 13.20
N THR A 42 32.93 3.75 13.60
CA THR A 42 31.89 3.58 14.62
C THR A 42 30.50 3.78 14.03
N GLY A 43 29.49 3.29 14.74
CA GLY A 43 28.10 3.42 14.32
C GLY A 43 27.67 2.41 13.24
N ILE A 44 28.36 1.27 13.15
CA ILE A 44 27.92 0.15 12.32
C ILE A 44 26.81 -0.57 13.08
N GLU A 45 25.64 -0.68 12.46
CA GLU A 45 24.50 -1.31 13.12
C GLU A 45 24.45 -2.80 12.84
N SER A 46 24.10 -3.58 13.86
CA SER A 46 23.74 -4.99 13.69
C SER A 46 22.36 -5.14 13.08
N PHE A 47 22.12 -6.25 12.43
CA PHE A 47 20.82 -6.65 11.91
C PHE A 47 20.51 -8.10 12.29
N THR A 48 19.26 -8.51 12.15
CA THR A 48 18.87 -9.91 12.35
C THR A 48 18.91 -10.63 11.01
N ASP A 49 19.67 -11.71 10.90
CA ASP A 49 19.73 -12.52 9.69
C ASP A 49 18.46 -13.38 9.48
N LYS A 50 18.42 -14.16 8.41
CA LYS A 50 17.28 -15.03 8.10
C LYS A 50 17.07 -16.18 9.10
N GLU A 51 18.12 -16.56 9.78
CA GLU A 51 18.09 -17.57 10.83
C GLU A 51 17.72 -16.99 12.21
N GLY A 52 17.55 -15.68 12.32
CA GLY A 52 17.19 -14.99 13.55
C GLY A 52 18.39 -14.62 14.43
N ASN A 53 19.62 -14.71 13.90
CA ASN A 53 20.83 -14.36 14.63
C ASN A 53 21.17 -12.88 14.45
N THR A 54 21.85 -12.30 15.45
CA THR A 54 22.45 -10.98 15.30
C THR A 54 23.70 -11.07 14.43
N ALA A 55 23.71 -10.30 13.34
CA ALA A 55 24.81 -10.21 12.38
C ALA A 55 25.25 -8.76 12.19
N PHE A 56 26.47 -8.57 11.69
CA PHE A 56 26.99 -7.28 11.27
C PHE A 56 27.28 -7.29 9.77
N PRO A 57 27.25 -6.11 9.11
CA PRO A 57 27.67 -5.99 7.73
C PRO A 57 29.15 -6.31 7.55
N THR A 58 29.56 -6.50 6.31
CA THR A 58 30.98 -6.69 5.96
C THR A 58 31.60 -5.33 5.64
N VAL A 59 32.74 -5.03 6.24
CA VAL A 59 33.56 -3.86 5.92
C VAL A 59 34.74 -4.31 5.04
N THR A 60 34.82 -3.78 3.82
CA THR A 60 35.93 -4.02 2.92
C THR A 60 36.76 -2.74 2.79
N LEU A 61 38.03 -2.81 3.10
CA LEU A 61 38.98 -1.71 2.94
C LEU A 61 39.68 -1.79 1.59
N TYR A 62 39.68 -0.70 0.87
CA TYR A 62 40.43 -0.53 -0.39
C TYR A 62 41.47 0.55 -0.20
N ARG A 63 42.77 0.21 -0.35
CA ARG A 63 43.85 1.17 -0.29
C ARG A 63 43.95 1.95 -1.60
N ILE A 64 43.65 3.24 -1.57
CA ILE A 64 43.67 4.12 -2.75
C ILE A 64 44.98 4.90 -2.88
N ALA A 65 45.71 5.09 -1.79
CA ALA A 65 47.06 5.63 -1.80
C ALA A 65 47.91 4.86 -0.79
N LYS A 66 49.20 4.71 -1.10
CA LYS A 66 50.19 4.02 -0.26
C LYS A 66 51.38 4.92 0.04
N GLY A 67 52.04 4.66 1.14
CA GLY A 67 53.28 5.34 1.45
C GLY A 67 54.38 5.05 0.41
N ASP A 68 55.12 6.08 0.04
CA ASP A 68 56.33 5.99 -0.78
C ASP A 68 57.55 6.11 0.12
N TYR A 69 58.43 5.11 0.03
CA TYR A 69 59.61 4.97 0.91
C TYR A 69 60.86 4.77 0.06
N ASP A 70 61.94 5.37 0.50
CA ASP A 70 63.26 4.99 0.02
C ASP A 70 64.04 4.22 1.12
N ALA A 71 65.28 3.88 0.83
CA ALA A 71 66.14 3.12 1.77
C ALA A 71 66.35 3.85 3.14
N ASN A 72 66.00 5.12 3.21
CA ASN A 72 66.31 5.98 4.34
C ASN A 72 65.10 6.49 5.12
N ASP A 73 63.95 6.76 4.48
CA ASP A 73 62.77 7.31 5.14
C ASP A 73 61.53 7.36 4.21
N PHE A 74 60.38 7.72 4.81
CA PHE A 74 59.13 8.02 4.13
C PHE A 74 59.23 9.30 3.28
N LYS A 75 58.77 9.24 2.04
CA LYS A 75 58.84 10.34 1.04
C LYS A 75 57.49 11.03 0.79
N GLY A 76 56.37 10.42 1.19
CA GLY A 76 55.05 10.90 0.90
C GLY A 76 54.14 9.77 0.49
N PHE A 77 53.13 10.08 -0.31
CA PHE A 77 52.15 9.12 -0.78
C PHE A 77 52.15 9.05 -2.32
N ILE A 78 51.89 7.86 -2.83
CA ILE A 78 51.64 7.60 -4.27
C ILE A 78 50.29 6.90 -4.40
N TRP A 79 49.63 7.10 -5.54
CA TRP A 79 48.39 6.39 -5.82
C TRP A 79 48.61 4.87 -5.88
N ALA A 80 47.64 4.13 -5.34
CA ALA A 80 47.63 2.68 -5.54
C ALA A 80 47.41 2.37 -7.03
N GLU A 81 47.90 1.20 -7.44
CA GLU A 81 47.76 0.76 -8.83
C GLU A 81 46.28 0.67 -9.21
N GLY A 82 45.92 1.15 -10.41
CA GLY A 82 44.51 1.22 -10.88
C GLY A 82 43.71 2.40 -10.35
N VAL A 83 44.21 3.16 -9.37
CA VAL A 83 43.58 4.37 -8.83
C VAL A 83 44.31 5.59 -9.43
N ASN A 84 43.73 6.22 -10.43
CA ASN A 84 44.27 7.44 -10.99
C ASN A 84 43.15 8.49 -11.13
N PRO A 85 42.94 9.37 -10.13
CA PRO A 85 41.96 10.42 -10.25
C PRO A 85 42.38 11.44 -11.32
N GLU A 86 41.44 11.89 -12.11
CA GLU A 86 41.69 12.97 -13.05
C GLU A 86 42.00 14.26 -12.28
N VAL A 87 43.15 14.86 -12.55
CA VAL A 87 43.56 16.15 -11.96
C VAL A 87 43.07 17.25 -12.89
N THR A 88 42.13 18.06 -12.48
CA THR A 88 41.71 19.27 -13.17
C THR A 88 42.10 20.51 -12.35
N ASP A 89 42.84 21.44 -12.99
CA ASP A 89 43.23 22.75 -12.46
C ASP A 89 43.88 22.80 -11.06
N GLY A 90 44.80 21.85 -10.79
CA GLY A 90 45.61 21.88 -9.59
C GLY A 90 44.89 21.50 -8.28
N ALA A 91 43.62 21.13 -8.34
CA ALA A 91 42.88 20.56 -7.25
C ALA A 91 42.36 19.18 -7.62
N THR A 92 42.80 18.16 -6.89
CA THR A 92 42.28 16.79 -7.08
C THR A 92 41.04 16.65 -6.21
N VAL A 93 39.87 16.62 -6.84
CA VAL A 93 38.61 16.29 -6.15
C VAL A 93 38.33 14.82 -6.35
N ILE A 94 38.29 14.05 -5.27
CA ILE A 94 37.84 12.66 -5.29
C ILE A 94 36.37 12.59 -4.92
N ASP A 95 35.56 12.15 -5.87
CA ASP A 95 34.26 11.62 -5.54
C ASP A 95 34.44 10.22 -4.98
N ILE A 96 34.30 10.09 -3.66
CA ILE A 96 34.50 8.82 -2.93
C ILE A 96 33.56 7.75 -3.46
N ALA A 97 32.34 8.11 -3.85
CA ALA A 97 31.37 7.15 -4.35
C ALA A 97 31.73 6.68 -5.76
N ASP A 98 32.24 7.56 -6.64
CA ASP A 98 32.71 7.15 -7.97
C ASP A 98 33.97 6.26 -7.88
N VAL A 99 34.86 6.55 -6.96
CA VAL A 99 36.01 5.68 -6.69
C VAL A 99 35.55 4.34 -6.11
N ALA A 100 34.67 4.34 -5.12
CA ALA A 100 34.12 3.11 -4.54
C ALA A 100 33.41 2.24 -5.60
N LYS A 101 32.66 2.84 -6.51
CA LYS A 101 32.04 2.17 -7.65
C LYS A 101 33.07 1.47 -8.54
N LYS A 102 34.14 2.16 -8.92
CA LYS A 102 35.22 1.59 -9.73
C LYS A 102 35.90 0.42 -9.00
N LEU A 103 36.18 0.58 -7.71
CA LEU A 103 36.79 -0.45 -6.86
C LEU A 103 35.93 -1.72 -6.78
N VAL A 104 34.61 -1.57 -6.63
CA VAL A 104 33.68 -2.70 -6.54
C VAL A 104 33.44 -3.35 -7.91
N ALA A 105 33.45 -2.57 -8.99
CA ALA A 105 33.23 -3.10 -10.36
C ALA A 105 34.41 -3.92 -10.88
N THR A 106 35.63 -3.59 -10.47
CA THR A 106 36.89 -4.24 -10.96
C THR A 106 37.73 -4.76 -9.79
N PRO A 107 37.21 -5.62 -8.92
CA PRO A 107 37.91 -6.09 -7.73
C PRO A 107 39.20 -6.88 -8.07
N SER A 108 39.37 -7.35 -9.31
CA SER A 108 40.58 -8.00 -9.79
C SER A 108 41.74 -7.03 -10.04
N GLU A 109 41.46 -5.75 -10.25
CA GLU A 109 42.47 -4.71 -10.52
C GLU A 109 42.90 -4.00 -9.24
N ILE A 110 41.99 -3.93 -8.25
CA ILE A 110 42.27 -3.30 -6.94
C ILE A 110 41.84 -4.31 -5.88
N ALA A 111 42.78 -5.12 -5.44
CA ALA A 111 42.53 -6.09 -4.38
C ALA A 111 42.06 -5.38 -3.10
N PRO A 112 41.16 -6.01 -2.32
CA PRO A 112 40.97 -5.61 -0.93
C PRO A 112 42.33 -5.45 -0.26
N PHE A 113 42.40 -4.55 0.72
CA PHE A 113 43.66 -4.26 1.39
C PHE A 113 44.34 -5.55 1.85
N THR A 114 45.53 -5.78 1.32
CA THR A 114 46.52 -6.69 1.88
C THR A 114 47.69 -5.84 2.31
N ASP A 115 48.27 -6.09 3.49
CA ASP A 115 49.49 -5.42 3.82
C ASP A 115 50.60 -5.72 2.76
N ASP A 116 51.63 -4.94 2.78
CA ASP A 116 52.75 -5.14 1.84
C ASP A 116 53.46 -6.50 2.01
N ASN A 117 53.08 -7.29 3.00
CA ASN A 117 53.57 -8.64 3.28
C ASN A 117 52.57 -9.74 2.92
N GLY A 118 51.39 -9.40 2.36
CA GLY A 118 50.35 -10.36 1.99
C GLY A 118 49.51 -10.85 3.14
N ILE A 119 49.54 -10.19 4.30
CA ILE A 119 48.70 -10.48 5.45
C ILE A 119 47.40 -9.69 5.26
N VAL A 120 46.27 -10.40 5.18
CA VAL A 120 44.94 -9.78 5.27
C VAL A 120 44.61 -9.70 6.76
N GLU A 121 44.75 -8.54 7.37
CA GLU A 121 44.11 -8.31 8.65
C GLU A 121 42.66 -8.02 8.43
N GLU A 122 41.79 -9.02 8.58
CA GLU A 122 40.34 -8.81 8.66
C GLU A 122 40.06 -8.03 9.96
N GLY A 123 39.52 -6.86 9.80
CA GLY A 123 39.11 -6.08 10.96
C GLY A 123 37.85 -6.64 11.60
N ASP A 124 37.83 -6.72 12.90
CA ASP A 124 36.68 -7.19 13.66
C ASP A 124 35.66 -6.07 13.92
N ILE A 125 34.39 -6.39 13.87
CA ILE A 125 33.31 -5.52 14.33
C ILE A 125 32.90 -5.99 15.73
N THR A 126 33.07 -5.12 16.70
CA THR A 126 32.70 -5.38 18.08
C THR A 126 31.19 -5.25 18.29
N ALA A 127 30.68 -5.79 19.42
CA ALA A 127 29.22 -5.80 19.70
C ALA A 127 28.61 -4.40 19.80
N ASP A 128 29.39 -3.35 19.99
CA ASP A 128 28.98 -1.94 20.00
C ASP A 128 28.97 -1.30 18.59
N GLY A 129 29.22 -2.09 17.54
CA GLY A 129 29.23 -1.59 16.16
C GLY A 129 30.49 -0.81 15.80
N THR A 130 31.61 -1.14 16.41
CA THR A 130 32.90 -0.54 16.10
C THR A 130 33.76 -1.51 15.30
N PHE A 131 34.18 -1.07 14.10
CA PHE A 131 35.18 -1.75 13.29
C PHE A 131 36.55 -1.16 13.56
N THR A 132 37.56 -2.01 13.73
CA THR A 132 38.95 -1.61 13.83
C THR A 132 39.83 -2.48 12.92
N ALA A 133 40.81 -1.87 12.28
CA ALA A 133 41.81 -2.57 11.51
C ALA A 133 43.15 -1.87 11.61
N LYS A 134 44.25 -2.65 11.60
CA LYS A 134 45.61 -2.12 11.51
C LYS A 134 46.01 -1.99 10.05
N VAL A 135 46.48 -0.81 9.67
CA VAL A 135 46.85 -0.48 8.31
C VAL A 135 48.17 0.26 8.24
N ASN A 136 48.90 0.09 7.11
CA ASN A 136 50.13 0.84 6.87
C ASN A 136 49.78 2.29 6.44
N ALA A 137 50.83 3.14 6.30
CA ALA A 137 50.65 4.49 5.82
C ALA A 137 49.91 4.52 4.47
N GLY A 138 48.79 5.25 4.40
CA GLY A 138 47.96 5.28 3.22
C GLY A 138 46.63 6.01 3.38
N ALA A 139 45.87 6.03 2.29
CA ALA A 139 44.47 6.43 2.29
C ALA A 139 43.61 5.22 1.87
N TYR A 140 42.49 5.06 2.51
CA TYR A 140 41.61 3.90 2.41
C TYR A 140 40.16 4.31 2.21
N ILE A 141 39.46 3.61 1.33
CA ILE A 141 38.00 3.69 1.25
C ILE A 141 37.43 2.42 1.89
N ALA A 142 36.62 2.58 2.92
CA ALA A 142 35.82 1.52 3.49
C ALA A 142 34.46 1.46 2.77
N VAL A 143 34.15 0.29 2.22
CA VAL A 143 32.84 -0.04 1.64
C VAL A 143 32.16 -1.04 2.57
N ILE A 144 30.97 -0.68 3.04
CA ILE A 144 30.18 -1.49 3.98
C ILE A 144 29.01 -2.09 3.21
N THR A 145 28.93 -3.42 3.20
CA THR A 145 27.90 -4.19 2.46
C THR A 145 27.27 -5.26 3.34
N GLY A 146 26.07 -5.73 2.95
CA GLY A 146 25.38 -6.80 3.66
C GLY A 146 24.77 -6.38 5.00
N GLY A 147 24.46 -5.10 5.17
CA GLY A 147 23.86 -4.54 6.40
C GLY A 147 22.34 -4.67 6.51
N GLY A 148 21.75 -5.76 6.00
CA GLY A 148 20.30 -5.92 6.03
C GLY A 148 19.62 -4.85 5.16
N ASP A 149 18.74 -4.06 5.78
CA ASP A 149 17.97 -2.99 5.13
C ASP A 149 18.66 -1.61 5.11
N ALA A 150 19.87 -1.52 5.68
CA ALA A 150 20.62 -0.27 5.77
C ALA A 150 21.53 -0.05 4.55
N ILE A 151 21.61 1.19 4.11
CA ILE A 151 22.54 1.65 3.08
C ILE A 151 23.63 2.45 3.75
N TYR A 152 24.89 2.05 3.53
CA TYR A 152 26.06 2.72 4.06
C TYR A 152 26.77 3.52 2.96
N ASN A 153 27.08 4.78 3.25
CA ASN A 153 27.93 5.55 2.35
C ASN A 153 29.39 5.09 2.50
N PRO A 154 30.16 5.06 1.40
CA PRO A 154 31.60 4.81 1.46
C PRO A 154 32.31 5.83 2.36
N ILE A 155 33.32 5.39 3.08
CA ILE A 155 34.06 6.18 4.08
C ILE A 155 35.51 6.27 3.69
N LEU A 156 36.04 7.50 3.64
CA LEU A 156 37.47 7.73 3.47
C LEU A 156 38.16 7.81 4.83
N LEU A 157 39.26 7.07 4.96
CA LEU A 157 40.11 7.00 6.15
C LEU A 157 41.57 7.18 5.74
N THR A 158 42.40 7.69 6.62
CA THR A 158 43.83 7.86 6.38
C THR A 158 44.65 7.40 7.57
N ALA A 159 45.81 6.82 7.30
CA ALA A 159 46.87 6.56 8.25
C ALA A 159 48.12 7.32 7.80
N THR A 160 48.52 8.33 8.56
CA THR A 160 49.63 9.25 8.21
C THR A 160 50.59 9.45 9.38
N TYR A 161 51.82 9.80 9.05
CA TYR A 161 52.79 10.22 10.07
C TYR A 161 52.46 11.63 10.56
N GLY A 162 52.60 11.85 11.87
CA GLY A 162 52.49 13.18 12.44
C GLY A 162 53.63 14.09 12.01
N ALA A 163 53.42 15.41 12.08
CA ALA A 163 54.44 16.39 11.74
C ALA A 163 55.63 16.34 12.71
N ASP A 164 55.39 16.06 13.97
CA ASP A 164 56.33 16.19 15.06
C ASP A 164 56.87 14.85 15.61
N ASN A 165 56.40 13.72 15.09
CA ASN A 165 56.86 12.40 15.50
C ASN A 165 56.94 11.42 14.33
N ASN A 166 57.71 10.35 14.52
CA ASN A 166 57.88 9.31 13.51
C ASN A 166 56.88 8.16 13.65
N ASP A 167 55.99 8.26 14.62
CA ASP A 167 54.97 7.23 14.82
C ASP A 167 53.87 7.40 13.76
N LEU A 168 53.57 6.32 13.07
CA LEU A 168 52.37 6.24 12.26
C LEU A 168 51.19 6.22 13.25
N ASN A 169 50.61 7.34 13.46
CA ASN A 169 49.37 7.42 14.22
C ASN A 169 48.20 7.57 13.25
N GLY A 170 47.14 7.01 13.59
CA GLY A 170 45.96 7.03 12.72
C GLY A 170 45.39 8.42 12.40
N GLY A 171 46.22 9.42 12.22
CA GLY A 171 45.79 10.72 11.74
C GLY A 171 45.46 11.76 12.82
N SER A 172 46.34 11.94 13.79
CA SER A 172 46.41 13.23 14.49
C SER A 172 47.06 14.23 13.58
N VAL A 173 46.26 14.85 12.77
CA VAL A 173 46.71 15.88 11.83
C VAL A 173 46.73 17.20 12.54
N ASP A 174 47.83 17.95 12.36
CA ASP A 174 47.95 19.32 12.83
C ASP A 174 46.74 20.15 12.31
N THR A 175 45.93 20.62 13.23
CA THR A 175 44.71 21.37 12.95
C THR A 175 44.96 22.78 12.40
N SER A 176 46.22 23.17 12.19
CA SER A 176 46.58 24.44 11.59
C SER A 176 46.27 24.56 10.09
N ASP A 177 46.02 23.41 9.42
CA ASP A 177 45.66 23.40 8.01
C ASP A 177 44.21 22.93 7.84
N ALA A 178 43.33 23.78 7.30
CA ALA A 178 41.90 23.56 7.18
C ALA A 178 41.54 22.29 6.37
N TYR A 179 42.48 21.75 5.63
CA TYR A 179 42.31 20.52 4.85
C TYR A 179 42.64 19.25 5.63
N ASN A 180 43.49 19.34 6.61
CA ASN A 180 43.91 18.21 7.41
C ASN A 180 42.86 17.75 8.43
N SER A 181 41.86 18.57 8.72
CA SER A 181 40.76 18.25 9.63
C SER A 181 39.67 17.33 9.03
N LEU A 182 39.72 17.04 7.73
CA LEU A 182 38.67 16.31 7.02
C LEU A 182 38.93 14.81 6.92
N PHE A 183 40.16 14.35 7.17
CA PHE A 183 40.55 12.96 7.06
C PHE A 183 41.30 12.49 8.28
N GLY A 184 40.82 11.46 8.91
CA GLY A 184 41.41 10.87 10.10
C GLY A 184 41.38 9.36 10.04
N SER A 185 42.00 8.77 11.03
CA SER A 185 41.91 7.32 11.26
C SER A 185 40.57 6.88 11.83
N THR A 186 39.73 7.81 12.23
CA THR A 186 38.43 7.51 12.84
C THR A 186 37.31 8.17 12.08
N ALA A 187 36.26 7.40 11.81
CA ALA A 187 35.06 7.87 11.16
C ALA A 187 33.78 7.32 11.81
N VAL A 188 32.66 7.98 11.54
CA VAL A 188 31.33 7.53 11.92
C VAL A 188 30.55 7.21 10.63
N THR A 189 29.82 6.12 10.64
CA THR A 189 29.00 5.72 9.49
C THR A 189 27.91 6.76 9.21
N LYS A 190 27.62 6.97 7.92
CA LYS A 190 26.41 7.65 7.46
C LYS A 190 25.48 6.59 6.88
N ILE A 191 24.35 6.41 7.55
CA ILE A 191 23.39 5.34 7.27
C ILE A 191 22.09 5.93 6.75
N SER A 192 21.51 5.30 5.73
CA SER A 192 20.14 5.53 5.29
C SER A 192 19.30 4.30 5.58
N LYS A 193 18.12 4.51 6.17
CA LYS A 193 17.12 3.48 6.46
C LYS A 193 15.80 3.86 5.79
N PRO A 194 15.56 3.42 4.57
CA PRO A 194 14.30 3.65 3.88
C PRO A 194 13.12 2.99 4.60
N ASN A 195 11.93 3.55 4.42
CA ASN A 195 10.69 3.00 4.95
C ASN A 195 9.52 3.41 4.06
N ILE A 196 8.36 2.80 4.26
CA ILE A 196 7.11 3.15 3.60
C ILE A 196 5.98 3.13 4.62
N ASP A 197 5.12 4.13 4.55
CA ASP A 197 3.89 4.22 5.31
C ASP A 197 2.72 4.40 4.35
N LYS A 198 1.60 3.74 4.62
CA LYS A 198 0.41 3.76 3.76
C LYS A 198 -0.84 3.94 4.58
N GLU A 199 -1.71 4.83 4.15
CA GLU A 199 -2.96 5.11 4.83
C GLU A 199 -4.15 5.28 3.86
N ILE A 200 -5.36 5.01 4.35
CA ILE A 200 -6.61 5.40 3.69
C ILE A 200 -7.00 6.77 4.24
N THR A 201 -7.08 7.77 3.36
CA THR A 201 -7.36 9.18 3.73
C THR A 201 -8.79 9.61 3.45
N SER A 202 -9.52 8.87 2.60
CA SER A 202 -10.94 9.13 2.36
C SER A 202 -11.78 8.81 3.59
N PRO A 203 -12.95 9.43 3.72
CA PRO A 203 -13.89 9.06 4.75
C PRO A 203 -14.23 7.57 4.67
N THR A 204 -14.10 6.87 5.78
CA THR A 204 -14.54 5.48 5.98
C THR A 204 -15.39 5.43 7.23
N THR A 205 -16.29 4.47 7.31
CA THR A 205 -17.04 4.25 8.55
C THR A 205 -16.18 3.41 9.50
N PRO A 206 -15.86 3.90 10.70
CA PRO A 206 -15.07 3.15 11.66
C PRO A 206 -15.88 2.03 12.30
N ASP A 207 -15.21 0.91 12.57
CA ASP A 207 -15.71 -0.19 13.39
C ASP A 207 -14.58 -0.61 14.35
N GLY A 208 -14.50 0.05 15.49
CA GLY A 208 -13.32 0.03 16.34
C GLY A 208 -12.11 0.58 15.60
N GLU A 209 -11.04 -0.21 15.49
CA GLU A 209 -9.84 0.15 14.72
C GLU A 209 -9.96 -0.16 13.21
N LYS A 210 -11.05 -0.84 12.80
CA LYS A 210 -11.25 -1.23 11.41
C LYS A 210 -11.86 -0.08 10.61
N LYS A 211 -11.42 0.04 9.36
CA LYS A 211 -12.02 0.94 8.37
C LYS A 211 -13.00 0.14 7.52
N THR A 212 -14.23 0.62 7.38
CA THR A 212 -15.27 -0.05 6.61
C THR A 212 -15.82 0.83 5.51
N ALA A 213 -16.26 0.22 4.42
CA ALA A 213 -16.84 0.89 3.26
C ALA A 213 -17.92 0.01 2.60
N SER A 214 -18.79 0.65 1.83
CA SER A 214 -19.80 -0.01 1.00
C SER A 214 -19.29 -0.24 -0.42
N VAL A 215 -19.83 -1.24 -1.10
CA VAL A 215 -19.56 -1.41 -2.54
C VAL A 215 -19.99 -0.16 -3.30
N GLY A 216 -19.10 0.32 -4.19
CA GLY A 216 -19.23 1.58 -4.91
C GLY A 216 -18.49 2.76 -4.27
N ASP A 217 -18.09 2.64 -3.00
CA ASP A 217 -17.31 3.71 -2.33
C ASP A 217 -15.91 3.81 -2.95
N VAL A 218 -15.50 5.05 -3.20
CA VAL A 218 -14.16 5.38 -3.68
C VAL A 218 -13.25 5.67 -2.50
N LEU A 219 -12.21 4.88 -2.36
CA LEU A 219 -11.21 4.99 -1.30
C LEU A 219 -9.97 5.72 -1.83
N THR A 220 -9.48 6.70 -1.09
CA THR A 220 -8.23 7.38 -1.39
C THR A 220 -7.13 6.80 -0.53
N TYR A 221 -6.08 6.33 -1.18
CA TYR A 221 -4.86 5.83 -0.55
C TYR A 221 -3.74 6.85 -0.66
N LYS A 222 -2.95 6.94 0.38
CA LYS A 222 -1.77 7.79 0.42
C LYS A 222 -0.59 6.96 0.91
N ILE A 223 0.50 6.98 0.15
CA ILE A 223 1.78 6.37 0.49
C ILE A 223 2.77 7.48 0.80
N THR A 224 3.49 7.35 1.90
CA THR A 224 4.55 8.27 2.31
C THR A 224 5.87 7.50 2.41
N PRO A 225 6.69 7.48 1.34
CA PRO A 225 7.97 6.81 1.37
C PRO A 225 9.02 7.66 2.09
N THR A 226 9.85 7.03 2.91
CA THR A 226 11.15 7.54 3.29
C THR A 226 12.16 7.01 2.30
N MET A 227 12.56 7.85 1.36
CA MET A 227 13.41 7.45 0.25
C MET A 227 14.83 7.10 0.69
N PRO A 228 15.51 6.16 0.01
CA PRO A 228 16.93 5.92 0.23
C PRO A 228 17.76 7.18 -0.02
N SER A 229 18.87 7.32 0.70
CA SER A 229 19.87 8.36 0.44
C SER A 229 21.10 7.70 -0.18
N TYR A 230 21.27 7.89 -1.48
CA TYR A 230 22.40 7.37 -2.22
C TYR A 230 23.51 8.42 -2.39
N PRO A 231 24.78 7.99 -2.39
CA PRO A 231 25.88 8.87 -2.77
C PRO A 231 25.75 9.36 -4.22
N THR A 232 26.21 10.56 -4.52
CA THR A 232 26.10 11.18 -5.85
C THR A 232 26.71 10.32 -6.95
N GLY A 233 27.88 9.75 -6.74
CA GLY A 233 28.61 8.90 -7.69
C GLY A 233 28.17 7.43 -7.72
N ALA A 234 27.14 7.04 -6.96
CA ALA A 234 26.70 5.65 -6.91
C ALA A 234 26.30 5.09 -8.28
N ALA A 235 26.67 3.81 -8.54
CA ALA A 235 26.35 3.13 -9.78
C ALA A 235 24.88 2.78 -9.91
N ASN A 236 24.30 2.42 -8.77
CA ASN A 236 22.93 1.93 -8.67
C ASN A 236 22.17 2.74 -7.63
N LYS A 237 21.12 3.42 -8.07
CA LYS A 237 20.25 4.25 -7.24
C LYS A 237 18.80 3.80 -7.37
N THR A 238 18.61 2.49 -7.54
CA THR A 238 17.27 1.90 -7.69
C THR A 238 16.41 2.18 -6.48
N ALA A 239 15.23 2.76 -6.72
CA ALA A 239 14.15 2.87 -5.75
C ALA A 239 12.82 2.87 -6.50
N PHE A 240 11.90 1.98 -6.15
CA PHE A 240 10.57 1.94 -6.74
C PHE A 240 9.52 1.47 -5.73
N ILE A 241 8.30 1.91 -5.96
CA ILE A 241 7.12 1.43 -5.23
C ILE A 241 6.37 0.45 -6.14
N GLU A 242 5.99 -0.68 -5.57
CA GLU A 242 5.02 -1.60 -6.16
C GLU A 242 3.83 -1.71 -5.23
N ASP A 243 2.64 -1.46 -5.78
CA ASP A 243 1.37 -1.53 -5.07
C ASP A 243 0.48 -2.57 -5.73
N ASN A 244 -0.21 -3.36 -4.93
CA ASN A 244 -1.11 -4.39 -5.42
C ASN A 244 -2.31 -4.58 -4.49
N MET A 245 -3.49 -4.66 -5.09
CA MET A 245 -4.76 -4.77 -4.39
C MET A 245 -5.41 -6.13 -4.59
N SER A 246 -6.20 -6.55 -3.58
CA SER A 246 -7.09 -7.71 -3.70
C SER A 246 -8.19 -7.45 -4.74
N GLU A 247 -8.79 -8.52 -5.27
CA GLU A 247 -9.83 -8.45 -6.30
C GLU A 247 -11.08 -7.64 -5.92
N GLY A 248 -11.33 -7.46 -4.61
CA GLY A 248 -12.43 -6.64 -4.09
C GLY A 248 -12.24 -5.14 -4.25
N LEU A 249 -11.06 -4.70 -4.66
CA LEU A 249 -10.74 -3.31 -4.96
C LEU A 249 -10.44 -3.17 -6.44
N THR A 250 -10.89 -2.09 -7.05
CA THR A 250 -10.60 -1.74 -8.44
C THR A 250 -9.77 -0.48 -8.48
N PHE A 251 -8.53 -0.60 -8.88
CA PHE A 251 -7.58 0.50 -8.95
C PHE A 251 -7.92 1.48 -10.09
N ASP A 252 -8.00 2.76 -9.77
CA ASP A 252 -8.05 3.83 -10.76
C ASP A 252 -6.63 4.33 -11.07
N TYR A 253 -6.04 3.77 -12.12
CA TYR A 253 -4.67 4.12 -12.52
C TYR A 253 -4.51 5.59 -12.93
N ASP A 254 -5.56 6.22 -13.46
CA ASP A 254 -5.51 7.62 -13.90
C ASP A 254 -5.54 8.60 -12.74
N SER A 255 -5.91 8.14 -11.55
CA SER A 255 -5.89 8.91 -10.31
C SER A 255 -4.50 9.04 -9.68
N LEU A 256 -3.50 8.27 -10.17
CA LEU A 256 -2.16 8.24 -9.58
C LEU A 256 -1.47 9.60 -9.68
N THR A 257 -1.05 10.15 -8.54
CA THR A 257 -0.38 11.44 -8.42
C THR A 257 0.79 11.39 -7.46
N ILE A 258 1.79 12.25 -7.67
CA ILE A 258 2.89 12.49 -6.72
C ILE A 258 2.74 13.90 -6.18
N LYS A 259 2.90 14.10 -4.87
CA LYS A 259 2.96 15.43 -4.26
C LYS A 259 4.33 15.68 -3.64
N ILE A 260 4.93 16.82 -4.01
CA ILE A 260 6.18 17.32 -3.41
C ILE A 260 5.88 18.68 -2.78
N GLY A 261 5.94 18.75 -1.46
CA GLY A 261 5.46 19.92 -0.73
C GLY A 261 3.97 20.18 -1.00
N THR A 262 3.63 21.33 -1.56
CA THR A 262 2.26 21.69 -1.98
C THR A 262 1.97 21.43 -3.45
N THR A 263 2.96 20.98 -4.23
CA THR A 263 2.82 20.76 -5.67
C THR A 263 2.32 19.36 -5.96
N GLU A 264 1.15 19.28 -6.59
CA GLU A 264 0.62 18.04 -7.12
C GLU A 264 1.15 17.82 -8.56
N ILE A 265 1.70 16.65 -8.80
CA ILE A 265 2.28 16.23 -10.08
C ILE A 265 1.42 15.11 -10.63
N LYS A 266 0.77 15.38 -11.76
CA LYS A 266 -0.07 14.41 -12.45
C LYS A 266 0.73 13.58 -13.43
N MET A 267 0.29 12.36 -13.63
CA MET A 267 0.84 11.44 -14.59
C MET A 267 0.61 11.96 -16.03
N VAL A 268 1.63 11.84 -16.87
CA VAL A 268 1.56 12.08 -18.31
C VAL A 268 1.61 10.73 -19.00
N LYS A 269 0.53 10.39 -19.69
CA LYS A 269 0.41 9.11 -20.41
C LYS A 269 1.39 9.03 -21.56
N ALA A 270 2.03 7.87 -21.70
CA ALA A 270 2.83 7.56 -22.85
C ALA A 270 1.97 7.49 -24.13
N ALA A 271 2.54 7.94 -25.25
CA ALA A 271 1.88 7.83 -26.56
C ALA A 271 1.95 6.40 -27.11
N GLU A 272 2.93 5.61 -26.68
CA GLU A 272 3.20 4.25 -27.12
C GLU A 272 2.97 3.28 -25.96
N ALA A 273 2.31 2.16 -26.21
CA ALA A 273 1.90 1.21 -25.19
C ALA A 273 3.09 0.47 -24.51
N ASP A 274 4.26 0.45 -25.14
CA ASP A 274 5.49 -0.16 -24.62
C ASP A 274 6.38 0.81 -23.85
N LYS A 275 5.92 2.05 -23.67
CA LYS A 275 6.62 3.08 -22.90
C LYS A 275 5.95 3.33 -21.57
N PRO A 276 6.73 3.65 -20.53
CA PRO A 276 6.15 4.01 -19.24
C PRO A 276 5.46 5.37 -19.30
N ASP A 277 4.40 5.52 -18.50
CA ASP A 277 3.86 6.82 -18.16
C ASP A 277 4.83 7.59 -17.27
N THR A 278 4.81 8.91 -17.30
CA THR A 278 5.84 9.73 -16.64
C THR A 278 5.28 10.76 -15.67
N PHE A 279 6.09 11.11 -14.67
CA PHE A 279 5.83 12.25 -13.78
C PHE A 279 6.95 13.29 -13.96
N THR A 280 6.55 14.53 -14.21
CA THR A 280 7.50 15.63 -14.48
C THR A 280 7.40 16.70 -13.40
N TYR A 281 8.52 17.01 -12.78
CA TYR A 281 8.68 18.08 -11.79
C TYR A 281 9.86 18.97 -12.18
N ASN A 282 9.67 20.30 -12.12
CA ASN A 282 10.69 21.28 -12.53
C ASN A 282 11.29 20.98 -13.93
N SER A 283 10.44 20.62 -14.89
CA SER A 283 10.81 20.28 -16.28
C SER A 283 11.71 19.02 -16.44
N LYS A 284 11.83 18.20 -15.42
CA LYS A 284 12.54 16.92 -15.45
C LYS A 284 11.59 15.78 -15.14
N VAL A 285 11.73 14.66 -15.85
CA VAL A 285 11.03 13.42 -15.49
C VAL A 285 11.67 12.89 -14.20
N ILE A 286 10.86 12.74 -13.16
CA ILE A 286 11.30 12.30 -11.82
C ILE A 286 10.89 10.87 -11.50
N ALA A 287 9.90 10.35 -12.21
CA ALA A 287 9.46 8.97 -12.04
C ALA A 287 8.79 8.46 -13.30
N ASN A 288 8.89 7.15 -13.50
CA ASN A 288 8.23 6.36 -14.53
C ASN A 288 7.23 5.41 -13.89
N ALA A 289 6.05 5.24 -14.48
CA ALA A 289 5.03 4.35 -13.96
C ALA A 289 4.49 3.39 -15.02
N THR A 290 4.06 2.21 -14.57
CA THR A 290 3.27 1.28 -15.36
C THR A 290 2.22 0.61 -14.49
N LYS A 291 1.12 0.21 -15.09
CA LYS A 291 0.12 -0.62 -14.43
C LYS A 291 0.61 -2.06 -14.35
N VAL A 292 0.48 -2.69 -13.19
CA VAL A 292 0.84 -4.09 -12.97
C VAL A 292 -0.26 -4.77 -12.18
N LEU A 293 -0.79 -5.88 -12.70
CA LEU A 293 -1.91 -6.57 -12.05
C LEU A 293 -3.04 -5.58 -11.68
N ASN A 294 -3.53 -5.63 -10.44
CA ASN A 294 -4.50 -4.68 -9.90
C ASN A 294 -3.79 -3.60 -9.06
N GLY A 295 -2.83 -2.93 -9.67
CA GLY A 295 -2.01 -1.92 -9.00
C GLY A 295 -1.04 -1.24 -9.95
N PHE A 296 0.09 -0.78 -9.43
CA PHE A 296 1.10 -0.06 -10.21
C PHE A 296 2.52 -0.37 -9.77
N ARG A 297 3.47 -0.09 -10.65
CA ARG A 297 4.88 0.04 -10.33
C ARG A 297 5.32 1.45 -10.68
N LEU A 298 5.90 2.16 -9.70
CA LEU A 298 6.38 3.54 -9.81
C LEU A 298 7.87 3.56 -9.52
N VAL A 299 8.68 3.76 -10.56
CA VAL A 299 10.15 3.78 -10.48
C VAL A 299 10.64 5.21 -10.43
N PHE A 300 11.39 5.55 -9.39
CA PHE A 300 11.95 6.89 -9.22
C PHE A 300 13.26 7.04 -9.99
N LEU A 301 13.36 8.09 -10.78
CA LEU A 301 14.60 8.49 -11.45
C LEU A 301 15.44 9.33 -10.48
N TYR A 302 16.24 8.67 -9.68
CA TYR A 302 16.90 9.28 -8.51
C TYR A 302 17.75 10.50 -8.87
N ASP A 303 18.50 10.44 -9.97
CA ASP A 303 19.39 11.54 -10.40
C ASP A 303 18.65 12.82 -10.82
N THR A 304 17.39 12.69 -11.25
CA THR A 304 16.55 13.83 -11.61
C THR A 304 15.63 14.27 -10.46
N LEU A 305 15.34 13.36 -9.55
CA LEU A 305 14.48 13.60 -8.39
C LEU A 305 15.23 14.27 -7.23
N ALA A 306 16.48 13.86 -6.99
CA ALA A 306 17.31 14.44 -5.94
C ALA A 306 17.72 15.88 -6.29
N ASP A 307 17.82 16.74 -5.28
CA ASP A 307 18.34 18.11 -5.45
C ASP A 307 19.80 18.06 -5.94
N GLU A 308 20.07 18.70 -7.06
CA GLU A 308 21.40 18.67 -7.73
C GLU A 308 22.53 19.19 -6.84
N THR A 309 22.21 19.98 -5.83
CA THR A 309 23.20 20.62 -4.97
C THR A 309 23.47 19.82 -3.72
N THR A 310 22.40 19.25 -3.12
CA THR A 310 22.46 18.57 -1.83
C THR A 310 22.43 17.05 -1.95
N GLY A 311 22.02 16.51 -3.11
CA GLY A 311 21.78 15.09 -3.32
C GLY A 311 20.59 14.53 -2.52
N VAL A 312 19.81 15.41 -1.89
CA VAL A 312 18.69 15.02 -1.02
C VAL A 312 17.43 14.87 -1.86
N VAL A 313 16.76 13.73 -1.72
CA VAL A 313 15.43 13.52 -2.29
C VAL A 313 14.41 14.31 -1.47
N PRO A 314 13.55 15.11 -2.11
CA PRO A 314 12.51 15.83 -1.40
C PRO A 314 11.49 14.89 -0.77
N ALA A 315 10.94 15.28 0.37
CA ALA A 315 9.81 14.55 0.95
C ALA A 315 8.61 14.59 0.00
N MET A 316 7.98 13.44 -0.20
CA MET A 316 6.88 13.29 -1.14
C MET A 316 5.80 12.35 -0.62
N THR A 317 4.63 12.42 -1.24
CA THR A 317 3.57 11.43 -1.09
C THR A 317 3.09 10.96 -2.45
N VAL A 318 2.61 9.72 -2.52
CA VAL A 318 1.96 9.13 -3.68
C VAL A 318 0.50 8.90 -3.32
N GLU A 319 -0.43 9.48 -4.08
CA GLU A 319 -1.85 9.36 -3.82
C GLU A 319 -2.58 8.78 -5.04
N TYR A 320 -3.61 7.99 -4.78
CA TYR A 320 -4.44 7.36 -5.81
C TYR A 320 -5.76 6.89 -5.21
N THR A 321 -6.69 6.48 -6.06
CA THR A 321 -8.00 5.98 -5.65
C THR A 321 -8.24 4.54 -6.09
N ALA A 322 -9.07 3.84 -5.34
CA ALA A 322 -9.63 2.55 -5.72
C ALA A 322 -11.09 2.46 -5.26
N THR A 323 -11.91 1.78 -6.05
CA THR A 323 -13.32 1.56 -5.74
C THR A 323 -13.51 0.18 -5.13
N LEU A 324 -14.26 0.09 -4.02
CA LEU A 324 -14.69 -1.19 -3.47
C LEU A 324 -15.75 -1.78 -4.42
N ASN A 325 -15.48 -2.92 -5.01
CA ASN A 325 -16.31 -3.54 -6.05
C ASN A 325 -17.11 -4.74 -5.56
N GLY A 326 -17.94 -5.33 -6.42
CA GLY A 326 -18.80 -6.47 -6.10
C GLY A 326 -18.06 -7.74 -5.66
N LYS A 327 -16.75 -7.88 -5.99
CA LYS A 327 -15.92 -9.01 -5.54
C LYS A 327 -15.33 -8.80 -4.14
N ALA A 328 -15.65 -7.70 -3.46
CA ALA A 328 -15.17 -7.44 -2.11
C ALA A 328 -15.48 -8.60 -1.16
N VAL A 329 -14.50 -8.98 -0.37
CA VAL A 329 -14.64 -10.01 0.67
C VAL A 329 -15.43 -9.42 1.82
N VAL A 330 -16.52 -10.13 2.22
CA VAL A 330 -17.39 -9.72 3.32
C VAL A 330 -16.76 -10.19 4.64
N GLY A 331 -16.56 -9.28 5.58
CA GLY A 331 -15.92 -9.58 6.88
C GLY A 331 -14.55 -10.24 6.75
N GLY A 332 -14.29 -11.24 7.57
CA GLY A 332 -13.12 -12.11 7.49
C GLY A 332 -11.78 -11.36 7.44
N GLU A 333 -11.00 -11.64 6.42
CA GLU A 333 -9.69 -10.98 6.20
C GLU A 333 -9.80 -9.59 5.57
N GLY A 334 -11.00 -9.18 5.12
CA GLY A 334 -11.23 -7.91 4.45
C GLY A 334 -10.55 -7.79 3.08
N ASN A 335 -10.55 -6.59 2.53
CA ASN A 335 -10.01 -6.27 1.21
C ASN A 335 -8.69 -5.54 1.40
N LYS A 336 -7.60 -6.17 0.97
CA LYS A 336 -6.22 -5.76 1.26
C LYS A 336 -5.66 -4.93 0.12
N ASN A 337 -4.83 -3.96 0.47
CA ASN A 337 -4.04 -3.18 -0.46
C ASN A 337 -2.64 -3.01 0.10
N ASP A 338 -1.66 -3.66 -0.54
CA ASP A 338 -0.28 -3.79 -0.07
C ASP A 338 0.65 -2.92 -0.92
N ALA A 339 1.48 -2.10 -0.28
CA ALA A 339 2.53 -1.33 -0.93
C ALA A 339 3.90 -1.79 -0.46
N LYS A 340 4.85 -1.81 -1.38
CA LYS A 340 6.25 -2.13 -1.13
C LYS A 340 7.15 -1.03 -1.67
N LEU A 341 8.13 -0.61 -0.88
CA LEU A 341 9.29 0.16 -1.34
C LEU A 341 10.45 -0.80 -1.52
N VAL A 342 10.93 -0.92 -2.74
CA VAL A 342 12.08 -1.76 -3.11
C VAL A 342 13.24 -0.85 -3.48
N TYR A 343 14.43 -1.14 -2.96
CA TYR A 343 15.62 -0.33 -3.18
C TYR A 343 16.89 -1.18 -3.10
N THR A 344 18.00 -0.69 -3.64
CA THR A 344 19.29 -1.39 -3.49
C THR A 344 19.99 -1.00 -2.19
N THR A 345 20.57 -1.97 -1.50
CA THR A 345 21.46 -1.74 -0.35
C THR A 345 22.94 -1.73 -0.75
N ASN A 346 23.26 -2.04 -2.01
CA ASN A 346 24.61 -1.96 -2.56
C ASN A 346 24.68 -0.95 -3.73
N PRO A 347 24.73 0.35 -3.43
CA PRO A 347 24.73 1.39 -4.47
C PRO A 347 26.00 1.42 -5.33
N ASN A 348 27.04 0.68 -4.97
CA ASN A 348 28.32 0.65 -5.69
C ASN A 348 28.37 -0.40 -6.81
N LYS A 349 27.33 -1.27 -6.94
CA LYS A 349 27.30 -2.38 -7.89
C LYS A 349 26.05 -2.36 -8.75
N GLY A 350 26.22 -2.75 -10.04
CA GLY A 350 25.12 -2.82 -11.00
C GLY A 350 24.76 -1.47 -11.60
N SER A 351 23.52 -1.34 -12.06
CA SER A 351 22.95 -0.12 -12.64
C SER A 351 21.55 0.13 -12.12
N SER A 352 21.11 1.38 -12.12
CA SER A 352 19.77 1.77 -11.70
C SER A 352 18.70 1.10 -12.58
N TYR A 353 17.62 0.62 -11.93
CA TYR A 353 16.41 0.19 -12.59
C TYR A 353 15.51 1.41 -12.81
N GLU A 354 15.21 1.75 -14.05
CA GLU A 354 14.52 2.99 -14.42
C GLU A 354 13.27 2.77 -15.27
N ASP A 355 13.13 1.61 -15.90
CA ASP A 355 12.02 1.29 -16.79
C ASP A 355 11.08 0.25 -16.16
N PRO A 356 9.89 0.69 -15.65
CA PRO A 356 8.93 -0.20 -14.99
C PRO A 356 8.21 -1.14 -15.95
N THR A 357 8.30 -0.95 -17.27
CA THR A 357 7.69 -1.85 -18.27
C THR A 357 8.44 -3.17 -18.36
N ASN A 358 9.73 -3.17 -18.00
CA ASN A 358 10.52 -4.37 -17.84
C ASN A 358 10.32 -5.01 -16.46
N PRO A 359 10.50 -6.33 -16.33
CA PRO A 359 10.53 -6.95 -15.01
C PRO A 359 11.60 -6.33 -14.11
N PRO A 360 11.35 -6.20 -12.78
CA PRO A 360 12.40 -5.79 -11.86
C PRO A 360 13.61 -6.73 -11.94
N PRO A 361 14.81 -6.23 -11.66
CA PRO A 361 16.00 -7.07 -11.62
C PRO A 361 15.79 -8.29 -10.72
N THR A 362 16.18 -9.45 -11.23
CA THR A 362 16.08 -10.72 -10.50
C THR A 362 17.37 -11.07 -9.77
N ASP A 363 18.33 -10.16 -9.74
CA ASP A 363 19.60 -10.34 -9.05
C ASP A 363 19.37 -10.71 -7.60
N PRO A 364 20.09 -11.69 -7.03
CA PRO A 364 20.06 -12.03 -5.62
C PRO A 364 20.22 -10.82 -4.68
N GLU A 365 20.95 -9.80 -5.10
CA GLU A 365 21.14 -8.56 -4.34
C GLU A 365 19.86 -7.75 -4.15
N TYR A 366 18.86 -7.92 -5.00
CA TYR A 366 17.53 -7.30 -4.85
C TYR A 366 16.52 -8.19 -4.14
N LYS A 367 16.75 -9.51 -4.14
CA LYS A 367 15.76 -10.47 -3.63
C LYS A 367 16.12 -11.09 -2.28
N GLU A 368 17.38 -11.04 -1.90
CA GLU A 368 17.79 -11.94 -0.84
C GLU A 368 17.59 -11.45 0.57
N LYS A 369 17.45 -10.16 0.84
CA LYS A 369 17.43 -9.74 2.25
C LYS A 369 16.73 -8.40 2.43
N ASP A 370 15.50 -8.41 2.86
CA ASP A 370 14.87 -7.31 3.60
C ASP A 370 15.04 -5.89 3.01
N ILE A 371 15.32 -5.81 1.70
CA ILE A 371 15.35 -4.57 0.94
C ILE A 371 13.95 -4.12 0.52
N GLU A 372 12.93 -4.90 0.86
CA GLU A 372 11.54 -4.53 0.72
C GLU A 372 11.00 -4.03 2.06
N LYS A 373 10.53 -2.80 2.07
CA LYS A 373 9.68 -2.29 3.16
C LYS A 373 8.25 -2.32 2.68
N SER A 374 7.36 -2.83 3.49
CA SER A 374 5.95 -2.96 3.11
C SER A 374 5.02 -2.40 4.17
N ASP A 375 3.93 -1.78 3.72
CA ASP A 375 2.81 -1.42 4.55
C ASP A 375 1.49 -1.79 3.85
N LYS A 376 0.48 -2.07 4.65
CA LYS A 376 -0.75 -2.70 4.22
C LYS A 376 -1.96 -2.08 4.87
N ASN A 377 -2.92 -1.71 4.03
CA ASN A 377 -4.22 -1.31 4.50
C ASN A 377 -5.29 -2.34 4.17
N THR A 378 -6.23 -2.50 5.09
CA THR A 378 -7.38 -3.38 4.91
C THR A 378 -8.66 -2.59 5.09
N VAL A 379 -9.60 -2.74 4.16
CA VAL A 379 -10.95 -2.22 4.28
C VAL A 379 -11.92 -3.38 4.40
N TYR A 380 -12.88 -3.25 5.31
CA TYR A 380 -13.89 -4.27 5.57
C TYR A 380 -15.24 -3.83 5.03
N THR A 381 -16.08 -4.81 4.73
CA THR A 381 -17.47 -4.60 4.34
C THR A 381 -18.34 -5.73 4.90
N TYR A 382 -19.62 -5.47 5.06
CA TYR A 382 -20.58 -6.40 5.64
C TYR A 382 -21.77 -6.58 4.71
N GLN A 383 -22.61 -7.58 5.02
CA GLN A 383 -23.93 -7.75 4.42
C GLN A 383 -24.99 -7.84 5.50
N LEU A 384 -26.24 -7.51 5.14
CA LEU A 384 -27.41 -7.63 5.99
C LEU A 384 -28.25 -8.77 5.45
N ALA A 385 -28.71 -9.65 6.33
CA ALA A 385 -29.60 -10.74 5.98
C ALA A 385 -30.80 -10.77 6.92
N PHE A 386 -31.97 -11.15 6.41
CA PHE A 386 -33.17 -11.33 7.22
C PHE A 386 -34.09 -12.37 6.58
N LYS A 387 -35.05 -12.89 7.38
CA LYS A 387 -35.98 -13.90 6.96
C LYS A 387 -37.41 -13.42 7.04
N LYS A 388 -38.18 -13.70 5.99
CA LYS A 388 -39.61 -13.40 5.86
C LYS A 388 -40.43 -14.67 6.09
N VAL A 389 -41.44 -14.58 6.92
CA VAL A 389 -42.28 -15.71 7.31
C VAL A 389 -43.77 -15.37 7.38
N ASP A 390 -44.60 -16.42 7.34
CA ASP A 390 -46.02 -16.36 7.66
C ASP A 390 -46.19 -16.20 9.19
N ALA A 391 -47.06 -15.26 9.61
CA ALA A 391 -47.31 -14.98 11.03
C ALA A 391 -47.95 -16.15 11.80
N GLU A 392 -48.65 -17.06 11.11
CA GLU A 392 -49.40 -18.15 11.75
C GLU A 392 -48.60 -19.44 11.87
N GLY A 393 -47.57 -19.66 11.02
CA GLY A 393 -46.90 -20.96 11.00
C GLY A 393 -45.39 -20.88 10.70
N GLU A 394 -44.81 -19.69 10.73
CA GLU A 394 -43.39 -19.45 10.42
C GLU A 394 -42.92 -20.01 9.06
N LYS A 395 -43.85 -20.30 8.14
CA LYS A 395 -43.56 -20.75 6.81
C LYS A 395 -42.80 -19.64 6.07
N ALA A 396 -41.70 -20.00 5.42
CA ALA A 396 -40.93 -19.09 4.57
C ALA A 396 -41.80 -18.46 3.46
N LEU A 397 -41.63 -17.14 3.24
CA LEU A 397 -42.35 -16.38 2.23
C LEU A 397 -41.37 -15.80 1.22
N ALA A 398 -41.47 -16.29 -0.02
CA ALA A 398 -40.76 -15.76 -1.17
C ALA A 398 -41.44 -14.52 -1.79
N ASN A 399 -40.68 -13.78 -2.61
CA ASN A 399 -41.16 -12.64 -3.40
C ASN A 399 -41.68 -11.45 -2.58
N ALA A 400 -41.31 -11.31 -1.33
CA ALA A 400 -41.46 -10.09 -0.57
C ALA A 400 -40.36 -9.10 -0.96
N VAL A 401 -40.70 -7.87 -1.29
CA VAL A 401 -39.74 -6.83 -1.65
C VAL A 401 -39.52 -5.91 -0.46
N PHE A 402 -38.28 -5.66 -0.14
CA PHE A 402 -37.88 -4.79 0.97
C PHE A 402 -36.96 -3.68 0.47
N GLU A 403 -37.07 -2.53 1.08
CA GLU A 403 -36.13 -1.42 0.96
C GLU A 403 -35.30 -1.31 2.24
N ILE A 404 -34.01 -1.02 2.08
CA ILE A 404 -33.04 -0.86 3.17
C ILE A 404 -32.58 0.59 3.20
N TYR A 405 -32.55 1.19 4.38
CA TYR A 405 -32.23 2.60 4.58
C TYR A 405 -31.10 2.77 5.59
N ALA A 406 -30.31 3.83 5.41
CA ALA A 406 -29.24 4.20 6.34
C ALA A 406 -29.75 5.01 7.55
N LYS A 407 -30.98 5.53 7.49
CA LYS A 407 -31.58 6.34 8.56
C LYS A 407 -33.04 5.96 8.78
N GLY A 408 -33.45 5.97 10.04
CA GLY A 408 -34.81 5.65 10.42
C GLY A 408 -34.96 5.48 11.92
N THR A 409 -36.16 5.00 12.32
CA THR A 409 -36.47 4.55 13.66
C THR A 409 -37.13 3.18 13.58
N ALA A 410 -36.72 2.26 14.46
CA ALA A 410 -37.32 0.94 14.53
C ALA A 410 -38.78 1.03 15.09
N HIS A 411 -39.58 0.03 14.70
CA HIS A 411 -40.94 -0.09 15.27
C HIS A 411 -40.91 -0.40 16.77
N THR A 412 -41.97 0.01 17.41
CA THR A 412 -42.30 -0.34 18.80
C THR A 412 -43.68 -1.01 18.85
N ASP A 413 -44.16 -1.41 20.03
CA ASP A 413 -45.51 -1.97 20.18
C ASP A 413 -46.63 -1.01 19.74
N THR A 414 -46.36 0.28 19.70
CA THR A 414 -47.34 1.34 19.43
C THR A 414 -47.03 2.18 18.19
N ASP A 415 -45.83 2.04 17.60
CA ASP A 415 -45.38 2.83 16.43
C ASP A 415 -44.72 1.91 15.42
N PRO A 416 -45.13 1.92 14.13
CA PRO A 416 -44.49 1.11 13.08
C PRO A 416 -43.07 1.53 12.76
N GLY A 417 -42.59 2.65 13.27
CA GLY A 417 -41.29 3.23 12.93
C GLY A 417 -41.32 4.03 11.62
N SER A 418 -40.18 4.59 11.29
CA SER A 418 -40.02 5.42 10.08
C SER A 418 -38.69 5.21 9.42
N VAL A 419 -38.60 5.56 8.12
CA VAL A 419 -37.38 5.60 7.35
C VAL A 419 -37.18 6.98 6.75
N GLU A 420 -35.92 7.39 6.56
CA GLU A 420 -35.55 8.71 6.05
C GLU A 420 -34.57 8.60 4.88
N GLY A 421 -34.74 9.47 3.89
CA GLY A 421 -33.88 9.53 2.72
C GLY A 421 -34.26 8.50 1.65
N GLU A 422 -33.31 8.24 0.76
CA GLU A 422 -33.45 7.22 -0.30
C GLU A 422 -33.02 5.85 0.21
N ALA A 423 -33.64 4.81 -0.33
CA ALA A 423 -33.23 3.44 -0.06
C ALA A 423 -31.83 3.20 -0.63
N ILE A 424 -30.94 2.69 0.21
CA ILE A 424 -29.59 2.30 -0.22
C ILE A 424 -29.61 0.98 -0.98
N ASP A 425 -30.66 0.18 -0.78
CA ASP A 425 -30.84 -1.12 -1.40
C ASP A 425 -32.30 -1.50 -1.49
N THR A 426 -32.65 -2.34 -2.50
CA THR A 426 -33.96 -2.99 -2.64
C THR A 426 -33.73 -4.48 -2.89
N VAL A 427 -34.23 -5.32 -2.01
CA VAL A 427 -33.99 -6.76 -2.02
C VAL A 427 -35.31 -7.55 -2.04
N THR A 428 -35.27 -8.74 -2.62
CA THR A 428 -36.43 -9.63 -2.71
C THR A 428 -36.13 -10.94 -2.00
N THR A 429 -37.08 -11.48 -1.24
CA THR A 429 -36.90 -12.76 -0.55
C THR A 429 -36.95 -13.93 -1.52
N ASP A 430 -36.04 -14.89 -1.28
CA ASP A 430 -35.94 -16.16 -2.02
C ASP A 430 -37.00 -17.19 -1.59
N GLU A 431 -36.94 -18.41 -2.15
CA GLU A 431 -37.85 -19.51 -1.83
C GLU A 431 -37.81 -19.95 -0.36
N ASN A 432 -36.70 -19.68 0.34
CA ASN A 432 -36.49 -19.97 1.74
C ASN A 432 -36.86 -18.79 2.64
N GLY A 433 -37.38 -17.71 2.04
CA GLY A 433 -37.78 -16.46 2.72
C GLY A 433 -36.62 -15.54 3.10
N TYR A 434 -35.41 -15.83 2.67
CA TYR A 434 -34.25 -14.98 2.96
C TYR A 434 -34.08 -13.86 1.93
N ALA A 435 -33.64 -12.71 2.42
CA ALA A 435 -33.12 -11.61 1.62
C ALA A 435 -31.76 -11.18 2.15
N VAL A 436 -30.87 -10.78 1.26
CA VAL A 436 -29.51 -10.33 1.56
C VAL A 436 -29.25 -9.02 0.85
N SER A 437 -28.66 -8.06 1.56
CA SER A 437 -28.30 -6.77 1.00
C SER A 437 -27.08 -6.84 0.08
N THR A 438 -26.86 -5.76 -0.69
CA THR A 438 -25.51 -5.44 -1.19
C THR A 438 -24.51 -5.30 -0.02
N LYS A 439 -23.22 -5.18 -0.35
CA LYS A 439 -22.17 -5.05 0.66
C LYS A 439 -22.12 -3.62 1.18
N VAL A 440 -22.19 -3.46 2.50
CA VAL A 440 -22.35 -2.18 3.19
C VAL A 440 -21.25 -1.96 4.21
N ALA A 441 -20.97 -0.70 4.53
CA ALA A 441 -20.11 -0.33 5.66
C ALA A 441 -20.71 -0.76 7.00
N ALA A 442 -19.92 -0.69 8.07
CA ALA A 442 -20.45 -0.84 9.42
C ALA A 442 -21.48 0.27 9.72
N GLY A 443 -22.55 -0.10 10.42
CA GLY A 443 -23.58 0.86 10.77
C GLY A 443 -24.90 0.22 11.17
N THR A 444 -25.84 1.07 11.50
CA THR A 444 -27.24 0.70 11.77
C THR A 444 -28.07 0.98 10.53
N TYR A 445 -28.88 0.02 10.14
CA TYR A 445 -29.71 0.05 8.95
C TYR A 445 -31.15 -0.28 9.30
N TYR A 446 -32.08 0.19 8.48
CA TYR A 446 -33.52 0.06 8.69
C TYR A 446 -34.16 -0.61 7.51
N ILE A 447 -34.90 -1.70 7.77
CA ILE A 447 -35.51 -2.57 6.79
C ILE A 447 -37.02 -2.33 6.79
N LYS A 448 -37.61 -2.02 5.65
CA LYS A 448 -39.04 -1.79 5.47
C LYS A 448 -39.58 -2.60 4.30
N GLU A 449 -40.71 -3.28 4.50
CA GLU A 449 -41.35 -3.98 3.40
C GLU A 449 -41.99 -2.99 2.43
N LYS A 450 -41.64 -3.09 1.15
CA LYS A 450 -42.22 -2.30 0.04
C LYS A 450 -43.40 -3.02 -0.58
N THR A 451 -43.28 -4.34 -0.78
CA THR A 451 -44.31 -5.17 -1.42
C THR A 451 -44.44 -6.50 -0.69
N ALA A 452 -45.62 -6.79 -0.21
CA ALA A 452 -45.90 -8.07 0.41
C ALA A 452 -46.05 -9.20 -0.63
N PRO A 453 -45.78 -10.47 -0.25
CA PRO A 453 -46.08 -11.61 -1.11
C PRO A 453 -47.57 -11.69 -1.43
N THR A 454 -47.91 -12.27 -2.58
CA THR A 454 -49.29 -12.44 -3.00
C THR A 454 -50.12 -13.18 -1.95
N GLY A 455 -51.26 -12.61 -1.55
CA GLY A 455 -52.14 -13.18 -0.54
C GLY A 455 -51.82 -12.79 0.90
N TYR A 456 -50.89 -11.88 1.12
CA TYR A 456 -50.50 -11.36 2.42
C TYR A 456 -50.68 -9.85 2.51
N SER A 457 -50.94 -9.37 3.73
CA SER A 457 -51.00 -7.94 4.05
C SER A 457 -49.59 -7.37 4.17
N LEU A 458 -49.40 -6.12 3.74
CA LEU A 458 -48.12 -5.41 3.89
C LEU A 458 -47.80 -5.23 5.39
N ASN A 459 -46.57 -5.61 5.77
CA ASN A 459 -46.04 -5.29 7.08
C ASN A 459 -45.43 -3.88 7.05
N GLN A 460 -46.00 -2.97 7.83
CA GLN A 460 -45.58 -1.57 7.88
C GLN A 460 -44.43 -1.32 8.86
N ASN A 461 -44.10 -2.29 9.69
CA ASN A 461 -43.06 -2.17 10.71
C ASN A 461 -41.68 -2.03 10.07
N VAL A 462 -40.88 -1.12 10.64
CA VAL A 462 -39.50 -0.91 10.33
C VAL A 462 -38.62 -1.71 11.30
N TYR A 463 -37.71 -2.51 10.75
CA TYR A 463 -36.82 -3.35 11.55
C TYR A 463 -35.40 -2.78 11.51
N GLU A 464 -34.79 -2.66 12.72
CA GLU A 464 -33.38 -2.24 12.83
C GLU A 464 -32.45 -3.45 12.75
N ILE A 465 -31.38 -3.30 12.00
CA ILE A 465 -30.30 -4.28 11.92
C ILE A 465 -28.96 -3.55 11.99
N ARG A 466 -28.03 -4.10 12.77
CA ARG A 466 -26.70 -3.53 12.94
C ARG A 466 -25.65 -4.43 12.28
N ALA A 467 -24.84 -3.83 11.41
CA ALA A 467 -23.69 -4.47 10.78
C ALA A 467 -22.41 -3.94 11.42
N ASP A 468 -21.71 -4.76 12.17
CA ASP A 468 -20.38 -4.49 12.69
C ASP A 468 -19.63 -5.79 12.98
N TRP A 469 -18.34 -5.68 13.33
CA TRP A 469 -17.50 -6.85 13.62
C TRP A 469 -18.00 -7.69 14.79
N ALA A 470 -18.64 -7.07 15.75
CA ALA A 470 -19.14 -7.75 16.95
C ALA A 470 -20.46 -8.49 16.69
N THR A 471 -21.31 -7.94 15.80
CA THR A 471 -22.66 -8.47 15.52
C THR A 471 -22.73 -9.29 14.24
N ALA A 472 -21.77 -9.16 13.32
CA ALA A 472 -21.69 -10.00 12.13
C ALA A 472 -21.34 -11.44 12.55
N THR A 473 -22.36 -12.29 12.69
CA THR A 473 -22.26 -13.59 13.32
C THR A 473 -22.40 -14.77 12.37
N THR A 474 -22.52 -14.54 11.06
CA THR A 474 -23.09 -15.55 10.18
C THR A 474 -22.14 -15.99 9.08
N THR A 475 -21.90 -17.28 9.00
CA THR A 475 -21.44 -17.95 7.79
C THR A 475 -22.63 -18.13 6.86
N ALA A 476 -22.80 -17.23 5.90
CA ALA A 476 -23.71 -17.45 4.79
C ALA A 476 -22.91 -18.05 3.64
N THR A 477 -23.20 -19.27 3.24
CA THR A 477 -22.66 -19.81 2.00
C THR A 477 -23.42 -19.17 0.86
N MET A 478 -22.81 -18.17 0.23
CA MET A 478 -23.42 -17.43 -0.87
C MET A 478 -23.16 -18.17 -2.17
N GLN A 479 -24.20 -18.35 -2.98
CA GLN A 479 -24.02 -18.80 -4.35
C GLN A 479 -23.44 -17.66 -5.19
N LYS A 480 -22.81 -18.04 -6.31
CA LYS A 480 -22.13 -17.15 -7.26
C LYS A 480 -22.94 -15.87 -7.53
N GLU A 481 -22.30 -14.74 -7.30
CA GLU A 481 -22.84 -13.45 -7.70
C GLU A 481 -23.18 -13.48 -9.20
N SER A 482 -24.37 -13.03 -9.60
CA SER A 482 -24.72 -12.80 -10.98
C SER A 482 -24.86 -11.32 -11.24
N TYR A 483 -24.54 -10.91 -12.45
CA TYR A 483 -24.53 -9.53 -12.88
C TYR A 483 -25.56 -9.30 -13.97
N THR A 484 -26.12 -8.11 -14.03
CA THR A 484 -27.06 -7.68 -15.08
C THR A 484 -26.68 -6.29 -15.58
N THR A 485 -27.11 -5.98 -16.81
CA THR A 485 -27.01 -4.62 -17.37
C THR A 485 -28.19 -3.74 -16.97
N GLU A 486 -29.22 -4.27 -16.33
CA GLU A 486 -30.38 -3.51 -15.86
C GLU A 486 -30.07 -2.82 -14.52
N ALA A 487 -30.07 -1.49 -14.52
CA ALA A 487 -29.83 -0.68 -13.34
C ALA A 487 -31.01 -0.69 -12.35
N ASP A 488 -32.23 -0.81 -12.85
CA ASP A 488 -33.46 -0.64 -12.05
C ASP A 488 -33.62 -1.76 -11.02
N GLY A 489 -33.76 -1.35 -9.76
CA GLY A 489 -33.88 -2.28 -8.62
C GLY A 489 -32.60 -2.96 -8.17
N ASN A 490 -31.44 -2.70 -8.78
CA ASN A 490 -30.14 -3.25 -8.44
C ASN A 490 -29.26 -2.24 -7.70
N GLY A 491 -28.11 -2.71 -7.20
CA GLY A 491 -27.13 -1.87 -6.48
C GLY A 491 -26.41 -0.85 -7.37
N PRO A 492 -25.41 -0.17 -6.84
CA PRO A 492 -24.57 0.69 -7.67
C PRO A 492 -23.85 -0.13 -8.75
N GLN A 493 -23.41 0.53 -9.81
CA GLN A 493 -22.60 -0.10 -10.83
C GLN A 493 -21.33 -0.69 -10.21
N VAL A 494 -21.07 -1.97 -10.48
CA VAL A 494 -19.91 -2.70 -9.93
C VAL A 494 -18.86 -3.06 -11.00
N GLY A 495 -19.17 -2.82 -12.27
CA GLY A 495 -18.29 -3.12 -13.38
C GLY A 495 -18.99 -2.99 -14.74
N TRP A 496 -18.56 -3.86 -15.66
CA TRP A 496 -19.04 -3.94 -17.03
C TRP A 496 -19.29 -5.40 -17.40
N LEU A 497 -20.27 -5.65 -18.26
CA LEU A 497 -20.60 -6.96 -18.80
C LEU A 497 -20.42 -6.96 -20.31
N PHE A 498 -19.72 -7.98 -20.82
CA PHE A 498 -19.61 -8.25 -22.24
C PHE A 498 -19.64 -9.76 -22.50
N ASN A 499 -20.59 -10.24 -23.27
CA ASN A 499 -20.78 -11.67 -23.55
C ASN A 499 -20.71 -12.54 -22.28
N ASP A 500 -21.50 -12.20 -21.27
CA ASP A 500 -21.55 -12.85 -19.95
C ASP A 500 -20.23 -12.82 -19.15
N THR A 501 -19.22 -12.08 -19.62
CA THR A 501 -17.97 -11.90 -18.90
C THR A 501 -18.01 -10.60 -18.11
N PHE A 502 -17.75 -10.69 -16.82
CA PHE A 502 -17.70 -9.52 -15.92
C PHE A 502 -16.31 -8.89 -15.89
N TYR A 503 -16.26 -7.58 -16.06
CA TYR A 503 -15.08 -6.74 -15.90
C TYR A 503 -15.32 -5.78 -14.75
N ALA A 504 -14.48 -5.81 -13.71
CA ALA A 504 -14.59 -4.90 -12.57
C ALA A 504 -14.40 -3.43 -12.98
N LEU A 505 -14.89 -2.49 -12.18
CA LEU A 505 -14.62 -1.06 -12.39
C LEU A 505 -13.09 -0.84 -12.43
N GLY A 506 -12.60 -0.16 -13.48
CA GLY A 506 -11.18 0.08 -13.70
C GLY A 506 -10.37 -1.10 -14.25
N ALA A 507 -11.02 -2.20 -14.67
CA ALA A 507 -10.32 -3.28 -15.37
C ALA A 507 -9.71 -2.79 -16.68
N GLU A 508 -8.55 -3.36 -17.06
CA GLU A 508 -7.95 -3.10 -18.37
C GLU A 508 -8.70 -3.84 -19.48
N ASN A 509 -8.64 -3.29 -20.67
CA ASN A 509 -9.18 -3.91 -21.87
C ASN A 509 -10.68 -4.24 -21.79
N ILE A 510 -11.46 -3.35 -21.17
CA ILE A 510 -12.92 -3.43 -21.24
C ILE A 510 -13.32 -3.26 -22.70
N PRO A 511 -14.07 -4.22 -23.29
CA PRO A 511 -14.55 -4.07 -24.67
C PRO A 511 -15.36 -2.79 -24.83
N ALA A 512 -15.23 -2.12 -25.99
CA ALA A 512 -15.91 -0.84 -26.25
C ALA A 512 -17.44 -0.96 -26.19
N ASP A 513 -17.97 -2.16 -26.45
CA ASP A 513 -19.40 -2.46 -26.43
C ASP A 513 -19.86 -3.07 -25.10
N ALA A 514 -19.02 -3.04 -24.05
CA ALA A 514 -19.40 -3.54 -22.74
C ALA A 514 -20.43 -2.61 -22.09
N GLU A 515 -21.47 -3.20 -21.54
CA GLU A 515 -22.55 -2.48 -20.85
C GLU A 515 -22.28 -2.38 -19.34
N ALA A 516 -22.77 -1.34 -18.70
CA ALA A 516 -22.65 -1.17 -17.26
C ALA A 516 -23.22 -2.39 -16.52
N ALA A 517 -22.47 -2.95 -15.57
CA ALA A 517 -22.87 -4.14 -14.82
C ALA A 517 -23.28 -3.78 -13.40
N TYR A 518 -24.41 -4.32 -12.99
CA TYR A 518 -24.98 -4.19 -11.66
C TYR A 518 -25.10 -5.56 -11.02
N LEU A 519 -24.92 -5.64 -9.70
CA LEU A 519 -25.08 -6.88 -8.95
C LEU A 519 -26.57 -7.25 -8.88
N VAL A 520 -26.93 -8.45 -9.36
CA VAL A 520 -28.30 -8.96 -9.26
C VAL A 520 -28.59 -9.38 -7.82
N LYS A 521 -29.36 -8.59 -7.11
CA LYS A 521 -29.68 -8.80 -5.70
C LYS A 521 -30.46 -10.08 -5.42
N SER A 522 -31.33 -10.46 -6.33
CA SER A 522 -32.12 -11.70 -6.24
C SER A 522 -31.29 -12.98 -6.44
N SER A 523 -30.03 -12.85 -6.87
CA SER A 523 -29.15 -14.00 -7.11
C SER A 523 -28.35 -14.42 -5.89
N VAL A 524 -28.38 -13.65 -4.82
CA VAL A 524 -27.71 -14.02 -3.58
C VAL A 524 -28.58 -15.03 -2.84
N LYS A 525 -28.23 -16.31 -2.97
CA LYS A 525 -28.91 -17.42 -2.30
C LYS A 525 -28.18 -17.77 -1.01
N ILE A 526 -28.87 -17.72 0.13
CA ILE A 526 -28.33 -18.22 1.39
C ILE A 526 -28.69 -19.69 1.47
N ASP A 527 -27.73 -20.59 1.24
CA ASP A 527 -27.96 -22.03 1.34
C ASP A 527 -27.96 -22.51 2.79
N THR A 528 -27.20 -21.87 3.67
CA THR A 528 -27.16 -22.23 5.09
C THR A 528 -26.75 -21.01 5.91
N VAL A 529 -27.56 -20.66 6.88
CA VAL A 529 -27.24 -19.63 7.88
C VAL A 529 -26.89 -20.35 9.17
N THR A 530 -25.61 -20.37 9.53
CA THR A 530 -25.13 -20.86 10.82
C THR A 530 -24.78 -19.66 11.69
N THR A 531 -25.57 -19.42 12.73
CA THR A 531 -25.26 -18.40 13.74
C THR A 531 -24.17 -18.95 14.67
N THR A 532 -22.95 -18.49 14.51
CA THR A 532 -21.90 -18.65 15.52
C THR A 532 -21.60 -17.29 16.11
N ASN A 533 -21.58 -17.14 17.43
CA ASN A 533 -21.24 -15.90 18.16
C ASN A 533 -19.76 -15.50 17.97
N LYS A 534 -19.33 -15.33 16.73
CA LYS A 534 -17.98 -14.87 16.40
C LYS A 534 -18.11 -13.69 15.49
N GLY A 535 -17.77 -12.52 16.02
CA GLY A 535 -17.69 -11.32 15.23
C GLY A 535 -16.80 -11.50 13.98
N GLY A 536 -17.09 -10.75 12.93
CA GLY A 536 -16.21 -10.65 11.77
C GLY A 536 -16.45 -11.59 10.60
N GLU A 537 -17.43 -12.46 10.64
CA GLU A 537 -17.74 -13.36 9.50
C GLU A 537 -18.57 -12.68 8.39
N GLY A 538 -18.92 -11.41 8.57
CA GLY A 538 -19.31 -10.50 7.48
C GLY A 538 -20.80 -10.32 7.25
N THR A 539 -21.70 -11.27 7.58
CA THR A 539 -23.14 -11.08 7.38
C THR A 539 -23.85 -10.89 8.72
N ALA A 540 -24.47 -9.74 8.91
CA ALA A 540 -25.35 -9.47 10.04
C ALA A 540 -26.72 -10.08 9.74
N LEU A 541 -27.19 -11.00 10.59
CA LEU A 541 -28.52 -11.57 10.48
C LEU A 541 -29.46 -10.87 11.47
N LEU A 542 -30.61 -10.41 10.96
CA LEU A 542 -31.66 -9.91 11.82
C LEU A 542 -32.14 -11.04 12.76
N ASN A 543 -32.13 -10.79 14.04
CA ASN A 543 -32.40 -11.78 15.09
C ASN A 543 -33.90 -12.19 15.21
N VAL A 544 -34.77 -11.53 14.45
CA VAL A 544 -36.20 -11.82 14.42
C VAL A 544 -36.64 -12.09 12.97
N ASN A 545 -37.58 -13.02 12.79
CA ASN A 545 -38.24 -13.21 11.51
C ASN A 545 -39.25 -12.11 11.26
N ILE A 546 -39.33 -11.58 10.03
CA ILE A 546 -40.30 -10.57 9.65
C ILE A 546 -41.62 -11.25 9.23
N PRO A 547 -42.73 -11.13 10.01
CA PRO A 547 -43.97 -11.83 9.70
C PRO A 547 -44.88 -11.03 8.75
N ASN A 548 -45.69 -11.74 7.95
CA ASN A 548 -46.88 -11.18 7.28
C ASN A 548 -48.10 -12.02 7.62
N THR A 549 -49.23 -11.34 7.83
CA THR A 549 -50.53 -11.97 8.05
C THR A 549 -51.21 -12.25 6.71
N LYS A 550 -51.78 -13.42 6.55
CA LYS A 550 -52.61 -13.74 5.37
C LYS A 550 -53.81 -12.78 5.28
N LEU A 551 -54.09 -12.32 4.09
CA LEU A 551 -55.32 -11.63 3.82
C LEU A 551 -56.46 -12.65 4.04
N SER A 552 -57.31 -12.40 5.01
CA SER A 552 -58.53 -13.19 5.17
C SER A 552 -59.35 -13.02 3.88
N SER A 553 -59.72 -14.14 3.25
CA SER A 553 -60.74 -14.07 2.22
C SER A 553 -61.95 -13.37 2.78
N LEU A 554 -62.34 -12.24 2.21
CA LEU A 554 -63.62 -11.65 2.59
C LEU A 554 -64.66 -12.77 2.48
N PRO A 555 -65.50 -12.96 3.50
CA PRO A 555 -66.63 -13.86 3.36
C PRO A 555 -67.31 -13.51 2.04
N SER A 556 -67.48 -14.49 1.18
CA SER A 556 -68.24 -14.28 -0.06
C SER A 556 -69.59 -13.72 0.30
N THR A 557 -69.72 -12.38 0.25
CA THR A 557 -71.01 -11.70 0.45
C THR A 557 -72.01 -12.01 -0.63
N GLY A 558 -71.64 -12.83 -1.63
CA GLY A 558 -72.51 -13.41 -2.66
C GLY A 558 -72.96 -14.84 -2.40
N GLY A 559 -72.66 -15.42 -1.21
CA GLY A 559 -73.12 -16.75 -0.87
C GLY A 559 -74.61 -16.83 -0.54
N ILE A 560 -75.04 -18.01 -0.22
CA ILE A 560 -76.45 -18.46 0.07
C ILE A 560 -77.30 -17.39 0.76
N GLY A 561 -76.71 -16.47 1.58
CA GLY A 561 -77.45 -15.40 2.25
C GLY A 561 -78.11 -14.40 1.29
N THR A 562 -77.45 -13.94 0.26
CA THR A 562 -78.06 -12.98 -0.73
C THR A 562 -79.15 -13.66 -1.52
N THR A 563 -78.98 -14.94 -1.88
CA THR A 563 -80.00 -15.74 -2.57
C THR A 563 -81.21 -15.96 -1.65
N ILE A 564 -81.05 -16.25 -0.38
CA ILE A 564 -82.13 -16.38 0.60
C ILE A 564 -82.88 -15.05 0.81
N PHE A 565 -82.16 -13.95 0.95
CA PHE A 565 -82.76 -12.62 1.07
C PHE A 565 -83.47 -12.19 -0.19
N THR A 566 -82.95 -12.50 -1.37
CA THR A 566 -83.63 -12.18 -2.63
C THR A 566 -84.91 -13.03 -2.80
N ILE A 567 -84.82 -14.34 -2.58
CA ILE A 567 -85.97 -15.22 -2.65
C ILE A 567 -87.02 -14.85 -1.58
N GLY A 568 -86.57 -14.66 -0.33
CA GLY A 568 -87.45 -14.24 0.76
C GLY A 568 -88.12 -12.89 0.51
N GLY A 569 -87.35 -11.92 0.04
CA GLY A 569 -87.87 -10.57 -0.34
C GLY A 569 -88.86 -10.64 -1.49
N CYS A 570 -88.60 -11.44 -2.53
CA CYS A 570 -89.55 -11.65 -3.62
C CYS A 570 -90.83 -12.33 -3.14
N ALA A 571 -90.71 -13.36 -2.29
CA ALA A 571 -91.89 -14.02 -1.71
C ALA A 571 -92.75 -13.10 -0.86
N ILE A 572 -92.15 -12.23 -0.04
CA ILE A 572 -92.88 -11.21 0.75
C ILE A 572 -93.54 -10.21 -0.21
N MET A 573 -92.90 -9.74 -1.27
CA MET A 573 -93.54 -8.83 -2.19
C MET A 573 -94.71 -9.48 -2.93
N ILE A 574 -94.55 -10.75 -3.34
CA ILE A 574 -95.65 -11.50 -3.98
C ILE A 574 -96.84 -11.67 -3.01
N LEU A 575 -96.56 -12.01 -1.76
CA LEU A 575 -97.59 -12.12 -0.72
C LEU A 575 -98.30 -10.79 -0.42
N ALA A 576 -97.51 -9.72 -0.35
CA ALA A 576 -98.06 -8.38 -0.15
C ALA A 576 -98.93 -7.92 -1.34
N ALA A 577 -98.53 -8.20 -2.58
CA ALA A 577 -99.29 -7.96 -3.79
C ALA A 577 -100.59 -8.77 -3.80
N ALA A 578 -100.50 -10.07 -3.48
CA ALA A 578 -101.63 -10.96 -3.40
C ALA A 578 -102.64 -10.50 -2.35
N LEU A 579 -102.21 -10.11 -1.16
CA LEU A 579 -103.04 -9.52 -0.14
C LEU A 579 -103.62 -8.17 -0.52
N TYR A 580 -102.90 -7.36 -1.20
CA TYR A 580 -103.36 -6.10 -1.72
C TYR A 580 -104.47 -6.30 -2.75
N PHE A 581 -104.30 -7.20 -3.68
CA PHE A 581 -105.36 -7.52 -4.72
C PHE A 581 -106.54 -8.25 -4.10
N ALA A 582 -106.33 -9.10 -3.08
CA ALA A 582 -107.42 -9.76 -2.37
C ALA A 582 -108.24 -8.75 -1.50
N SER A 583 -107.64 -7.75 -0.89
CA SER A 583 -108.36 -6.69 -0.18
C SER A 583 -109.16 -5.79 -1.09
N ARG A 584 -108.65 -5.44 -2.25
CA ARG A 584 -109.38 -4.68 -3.25
C ARG A 584 -110.59 -5.41 -3.83
N ARG A 585 -110.56 -6.74 -3.91
CA ARG A 585 -111.74 -7.55 -4.36
C ARG A 585 -112.83 -7.59 -3.30
N LYS A 586 -112.56 -7.29 -1.99
CA LYS A 586 -113.56 -7.18 -0.95
C LYS A 586 -114.23 -5.84 -0.82
N THR A 587 -113.73 -4.78 -1.48
CA THR A 587 -114.27 -3.45 -1.47
C THR A 587 -115.07 -3.13 -2.73
N ALA A 588 -115.25 -4.14 -3.64
CA ALA A 588 -116.06 -4.02 -4.85
C ALA A 588 -117.29 -4.97 -4.88
N LYS A 589 -118.02 -5.04 -3.71
CA LYS A 589 -119.41 -5.52 -3.62
C LYS A 589 -120.24 -4.54 -2.84
#